data_bdb9ae0f2ecfee6afa8b5be5bd6ac411
#
_entry.id   bdb9ae0f2ecfee6afa8b5be5bd6ac411
#
_cell.length_a   1.000
_cell.length_b   1.000
_cell.length_c   1.000
_cell.angle_alpha   90.00
_cell.angle_beta   90.00
_cell.angle_gamma   90.00
#
_symmetry.space_group_name_H-M   'P 1'
#
loop_
_entity.id
_entity.type
_entity.pdbx_description
1 polymer ?
#
loop_
_entity_poly.entity_id
_entity_poly.type
_entity_poly.pdbx_seq_one_letter_code
_entity_poly.pdbx_strand_id
1 'polypeptide(L)'
;MKIKTIYVITALTFFASVDTLAQKTLAEATKGKFLFSVAVNMQQVNGVKPKESEVIAKEFSAIVAENCMKPQPTEPEENKFVWNDADKFVAFGEKNKQVVTGHCLIWHSHIGRWMFVGADGKDVSPEVLKERMRRHIYSVVSRYKGRIKGWDVVNEAFEDNGTYRKSKFYQILGKDFIKYAFQFAHEADPNAELYYNDYNVENPAKCAGIVGLVKELKEAGCRIDAVGSQSHMNMYTPTLEATETSFKKLKDAGVHILITEWDISILPSPYSGANISTNFAYSKEMDPYREGVPDSIQQKWNKRVLDMFELFLKYDDVVDRVTVWGLNDAGTWLNNFPIRGRKDYSLLFDRNNQRKPVVDEMIEMANKYKSKK
;
A
#
# COMPACT_ATOMS: atom_id res chain seq x y z
N MET A 1 -77.16 -18.77 41.49
CA MET A 1 -76.41 -17.81 40.63
C MET A 1 -74.94 -18.05 40.86
N LYS A 2 -74.22 -18.71 39.92
CA LYS A 2 -72.80 -19.03 40.07
C LYS A 2 -72.00 -17.98 39.30
N ILE A 3 -71.18 -17.21 40.00
CA ILE A 3 -70.26 -16.18 39.44
C ILE A 3 -69.04 -16.92 38.95
N LYS A 4 -68.72 -16.85 37.62
CA LYS A 4 -67.49 -17.35 37.05
C LYS A 4 -66.48 -16.25 37.07
N THR A 5 -65.43 -16.44 37.86
CA THR A 5 -64.24 -15.56 37.87
C THR A 5 -63.38 -15.87 36.67
N ILE A 6 -63.17 -14.88 35.77
CA ILE A 6 -62.28 -14.99 34.63
C ILE A 6 -60.91 -14.41 35.06
N TYR A 7 -59.89 -15.24 35.05
CA TYR A 7 -58.45 -14.77 35.20
C TYR A 7 -57.95 -14.37 33.85
N VAL A 8 -57.62 -13.08 33.70
CA VAL A 8 -56.85 -12.57 32.54
C VAL A 8 -55.37 -12.70 32.87
N ILE A 9 -54.68 -13.60 32.19
CA ILE A 9 -53.23 -13.73 32.27
C ILE A 9 -52.62 -12.77 31.23
N THR A 10 -52.06 -11.67 31.71
CA THR A 10 -51.30 -10.74 30.87
C THR A 10 -49.89 -11.28 30.73
N ALA A 11 -49.58 -11.85 29.57
CA ALA A 11 -48.23 -12.25 29.23
C ALA A 11 -47.39 -10.97 28.88
N LEU A 12 -46.49 -10.55 29.77
CA LEU A 12 -45.48 -9.58 29.46
C LEU A 12 -44.39 -10.23 28.58
N THR A 13 -44.42 -9.95 27.30
CA THR A 13 -43.32 -10.28 26.39
C THR A 13 -42.19 -9.26 26.61
N PHE A 14 -41.15 -9.66 27.31
CA PHE A 14 -39.87 -8.94 27.34
C PHE A 14 -39.24 -9.06 25.96
N PHE A 15 -39.32 -8.02 25.13
CA PHE A 15 -38.43 -7.84 24.02
C PHE A 15 -37.05 -7.41 24.59
N ALA A 16 -36.15 -8.37 24.75
CA ALA A 16 -34.75 -8.04 24.91
C ALA A 16 -34.27 -7.43 23.56
N SER A 17 -34.11 -6.13 23.51
CA SER A 17 -33.35 -5.47 22.46
C SER A 17 -31.94 -6.01 22.55
N VAL A 18 -31.58 -6.94 21.69
CA VAL A 18 -30.19 -7.25 21.40
C VAL A 18 -29.66 -6.01 20.68
N ASP A 19 -29.05 -5.10 21.44
CA ASP A 19 -28.17 -4.09 20.85
C ASP A 19 -27.08 -4.88 20.11
N THR A 20 -27.26 -5.08 18.81
CA THR A 20 -26.18 -5.48 17.92
C THR A 20 -25.18 -4.34 17.95
N LEU A 21 -24.19 -4.43 18.83
CA LEU A 21 -23.01 -3.58 18.78
C LEU A 21 -22.54 -3.63 17.34
N ALA A 22 -22.63 -2.48 16.65
CA ALA A 22 -22.21 -2.40 15.26
C ALA A 22 -20.78 -2.94 15.19
N GLN A 23 -20.55 -3.96 14.35
CA GLN A 23 -19.27 -4.60 14.22
C GLN A 23 -18.22 -3.55 13.83
N LYS A 24 -17.17 -3.39 14.66
CA LYS A 24 -16.11 -2.43 14.40
C LYS A 24 -15.48 -2.63 13.03
N THR A 25 -14.98 -1.56 12.45
CA THR A 25 -14.23 -1.59 11.19
C THR A 25 -12.73 -1.75 11.44
N LEU A 26 -11.97 -2.10 10.40
CA LEU A 26 -10.50 -2.11 10.47
C LEU A 26 -9.96 -0.72 10.86
N ALA A 27 -10.50 0.34 10.27
CA ALA A 27 -10.13 1.72 10.59
C ALA A 27 -10.34 2.07 12.08
N GLU A 28 -11.45 1.64 12.66
CA GLU A 28 -11.76 1.87 14.07
C GLU A 28 -10.88 1.05 15.00
N ALA A 29 -10.64 -0.22 14.66
CA ALA A 29 -9.85 -1.14 15.50
C ALA A 29 -8.37 -0.76 15.54
N THR A 30 -7.83 -0.17 14.46
CA THR A 30 -6.42 0.24 14.36
C THR A 30 -6.18 1.70 14.76
N LYS A 31 -7.25 2.44 15.10
CA LYS A 31 -7.14 3.83 15.54
C LYS A 31 -6.21 3.97 16.75
N GLY A 32 -5.27 4.92 16.68
CA GLY A 32 -4.25 5.14 17.72
C GLY A 32 -3.06 4.17 17.66
N LYS A 33 -3.02 3.28 16.66
CA LYS A 33 -1.91 2.37 16.39
C LYS A 33 -1.22 2.76 15.08
N PHE A 34 -1.91 2.55 13.97
CA PHE A 34 -1.48 2.96 12.64
C PHE A 34 -2.70 3.22 11.74
N LEU A 35 -2.49 3.92 10.64
CA LEU A 35 -3.51 4.06 9.61
C LEU A 35 -3.69 2.72 8.88
N PHE A 36 -4.94 2.26 8.74
CA PHE A 36 -5.24 1.11 7.89
C PHE A 36 -5.73 1.61 6.54
N SER A 37 -4.99 1.29 5.48
CA SER A 37 -5.10 1.92 4.17
C SER A 37 -5.35 0.90 3.06
N VAL A 38 -5.81 1.37 1.91
CA VAL A 38 -6.04 0.55 0.71
C VAL A 38 -5.63 1.29 -0.56
N ALA A 39 -5.08 0.55 -1.53
CA ALA A 39 -4.87 1.06 -2.88
C ALA A 39 -6.20 1.12 -3.64
N VAL A 40 -6.47 2.27 -4.27
CA VAL A 40 -7.75 2.59 -4.92
C VAL A 40 -7.53 2.88 -6.40
N ASN A 41 -8.37 2.29 -7.25
CA ASN A 41 -8.36 2.52 -8.69
C ASN A 41 -9.49 3.46 -9.14
N MET A 42 -9.40 3.93 -10.39
CA MET A 42 -10.33 4.93 -10.90
C MET A 42 -11.76 4.41 -11.16
N GLN A 43 -11.98 3.09 -11.25
CA GLN A 43 -13.35 2.55 -11.32
C GLN A 43 -14.10 2.74 -10.00
N GLN A 44 -13.38 2.59 -8.88
CA GLN A 44 -13.90 2.83 -7.54
C GLN A 44 -14.12 4.33 -7.31
N VAL A 45 -13.16 5.18 -7.65
CA VAL A 45 -13.24 6.64 -7.50
C VAL A 45 -14.39 7.24 -8.32
N ASN A 46 -14.58 6.79 -9.56
CA ASN A 46 -15.61 7.28 -10.46
C ASN A 46 -17.01 6.66 -10.20
N GLY A 47 -17.15 5.81 -9.17
CA GLY A 47 -18.43 5.18 -8.81
C GLY A 47 -18.93 4.12 -9.81
N VAL A 48 -18.06 3.60 -10.68
CA VAL A 48 -18.36 2.47 -11.57
C VAL A 48 -18.58 1.19 -10.74
N LYS A 49 -17.92 1.11 -9.58
CA LYS A 49 -18.03 0.03 -8.61
C LYS A 49 -18.52 0.55 -7.25
N PRO A 50 -19.78 0.94 -7.12
CA PRO A 50 -20.27 1.66 -5.94
C PRO A 50 -20.15 0.87 -4.64
N LYS A 51 -20.39 -0.47 -4.67
CA LYS A 51 -20.20 -1.33 -3.48
C LYS A 51 -18.77 -1.37 -3.01
N GLU A 52 -17.79 -1.37 -3.93
CA GLU A 52 -16.38 -1.30 -3.56
C GLU A 52 -16.05 0.05 -2.91
N SER A 53 -16.56 1.15 -3.48
CA SER A 53 -16.38 2.50 -2.92
C SER A 53 -16.96 2.63 -1.50
N GLU A 54 -18.12 2.04 -1.23
CA GLU A 54 -18.74 2.00 0.10
C GLU A 54 -17.89 1.24 1.12
N VAL A 55 -17.36 0.07 0.73
CA VAL A 55 -16.46 -0.72 1.60
C VAL A 55 -15.18 0.06 1.88
N ILE A 56 -14.57 0.68 0.85
CA ILE A 56 -13.38 1.50 1.01
C ILE A 56 -13.63 2.64 2.00
N ALA A 57 -14.71 3.38 1.84
CA ALA A 57 -15.06 4.50 2.71
C ALA A 57 -15.31 4.08 4.17
N LYS A 58 -15.80 2.86 4.38
CA LYS A 58 -16.15 2.34 5.71
C LYS A 58 -14.97 1.69 6.44
N GLU A 59 -14.19 0.87 5.74
CA GLU A 59 -13.21 -0.03 6.38
C GLU A 59 -11.83 0.58 6.55
N PHE A 60 -11.50 1.65 5.81
CA PHE A 60 -10.14 2.18 5.75
C PHE A 60 -10.06 3.64 6.20
N SER A 61 -9.03 3.95 6.98
CA SER A 61 -8.74 5.32 7.45
C SER A 61 -7.86 6.12 6.51
N ALA A 62 -7.25 5.47 5.52
CA ALA A 62 -6.36 6.09 4.53
C ALA A 62 -6.49 5.40 3.16
N ILE A 63 -6.05 6.10 2.11
CA ILE A 63 -6.02 5.59 0.73
C ILE A 63 -4.72 5.99 0.03
N VAL A 64 -4.33 5.17 -0.95
CA VAL A 64 -3.25 5.46 -1.89
C VAL A 64 -3.74 5.20 -3.32
N ALA A 65 -3.27 5.98 -4.29
CA ALA A 65 -3.63 5.75 -5.69
C ALA A 65 -2.91 4.53 -6.24
N GLU A 66 -3.65 3.55 -6.77
CA GLU A 66 -3.05 2.39 -7.42
C GLU A 66 -2.21 2.79 -8.65
N ASN A 67 -2.70 3.72 -9.48
CA ASN A 67 -2.04 4.10 -10.73
C ASN A 67 -2.09 5.60 -11.06
N CYS A 68 -3.19 6.31 -10.78
CA CYS A 68 -3.46 7.63 -11.35
C CYS A 68 -2.50 8.75 -10.92
N MET A 69 -1.68 8.54 -9.89
CA MET A 69 -0.67 9.50 -9.43
C MET A 69 0.77 9.12 -9.82
N LYS A 70 0.96 8.02 -10.55
CA LYS A 70 2.29 7.65 -11.08
C LYS A 70 2.78 8.69 -12.09
N PRO A 71 4.10 8.81 -12.33
CA PRO A 71 4.64 9.86 -13.20
C PRO A 71 4.05 9.89 -14.62
N GLN A 72 3.92 8.75 -15.26
CA GLN A 72 3.42 8.69 -16.65
C GLN A 72 1.94 9.09 -16.80
N PRO A 73 0.98 8.66 -15.97
CA PRO A 73 -0.38 9.18 -15.99
C PRO A 73 -0.48 10.65 -15.67
N THR A 74 0.37 11.17 -14.79
CA THR A 74 0.34 12.59 -14.36
C THR A 74 1.01 13.52 -15.36
N GLU A 75 2.12 13.11 -15.98
CA GLU A 75 2.85 13.89 -17.00
C GLU A 75 3.26 12.96 -18.16
N PRO A 76 2.31 12.58 -19.05
CA PRO A 76 2.57 11.67 -20.16
C PRO A 76 3.56 12.22 -21.19
N GLU A 77 3.61 13.53 -21.37
CA GLU A 77 4.54 14.25 -22.23
C GLU A 77 5.16 15.41 -21.46
N GLU A 78 6.35 15.83 -21.87
CA GLU A 78 7.07 16.93 -21.21
C GLU A 78 6.22 18.20 -21.14
N ASN A 79 6.04 18.75 -19.93
CA ASN A 79 5.21 19.93 -19.63
C ASN A 79 3.69 19.77 -19.88
N LYS A 80 3.20 18.54 -20.10
CA LYS A 80 1.77 18.28 -20.28
C LYS A 80 1.23 17.47 -19.11
N PHE A 81 0.72 18.16 -18.11
CA PHE A 81 0.14 17.53 -16.94
C PHE A 81 -1.34 17.16 -17.14
N VAL A 82 -1.72 15.98 -16.69
CA VAL A 82 -3.09 15.46 -16.70
C VAL A 82 -3.53 15.22 -15.25
N TRP A 83 -4.38 16.11 -14.75
CA TRP A 83 -4.75 16.17 -13.34
C TRP A 83 -6.08 15.50 -13.00
N ASN A 84 -6.95 15.28 -14.01
CA ASN A 84 -8.35 14.91 -13.80
C ASN A 84 -8.53 13.71 -12.86
N ASP A 85 -7.79 12.64 -13.06
CA ASP A 85 -7.94 11.41 -12.26
C ASP A 85 -7.30 11.55 -10.87
N ALA A 86 -6.14 12.20 -10.79
CA ALA A 86 -5.49 12.48 -9.52
C ALA A 86 -6.31 13.46 -8.66
N ASP A 87 -6.91 14.49 -9.26
CA ASP A 87 -7.82 15.42 -8.56
C ASP A 87 -9.06 14.70 -8.01
N LYS A 88 -9.68 13.84 -8.81
CA LYS A 88 -10.83 13.04 -8.36
C LYS A 88 -10.46 12.07 -7.24
N PHE A 89 -9.29 11.45 -7.32
CA PHE A 89 -8.79 10.55 -6.28
C PHE A 89 -8.60 11.30 -4.95
N VAL A 90 -7.95 12.46 -4.97
CA VAL A 90 -7.76 13.27 -3.75
C VAL A 90 -9.10 13.72 -3.19
N ALA A 91 -10.02 14.22 -4.04
CA ALA A 91 -11.37 14.61 -3.63
C ALA A 91 -12.18 13.44 -3.06
N PHE A 92 -11.99 12.22 -3.57
CA PHE A 92 -12.63 11.01 -3.01
C PHE A 92 -12.15 10.75 -1.57
N GLY A 93 -10.85 10.84 -1.30
CA GLY A 93 -10.32 10.71 0.07
C GLY A 93 -10.85 11.80 1.02
N GLU A 94 -10.84 13.04 0.59
CA GLU A 94 -11.36 14.17 1.37
C GLU A 94 -12.85 14.01 1.69
N LYS A 95 -13.66 13.63 0.70
CA LYS A 95 -15.09 13.36 0.88
C LYS A 95 -15.36 12.30 1.94
N ASN A 96 -14.53 11.27 1.98
CA ASN A 96 -14.66 10.14 2.91
C ASN A 96 -13.88 10.36 4.22
N LYS A 97 -13.26 11.53 4.42
CA LYS A 97 -12.44 11.88 5.60
C LYS A 97 -11.27 10.89 5.80
N GLN A 98 -10.71 10.38 4.71
CA GLN A 98 -9.58 9.48 4.70
C GLN A 98 -8.27 10.25 4.49
N VAL A 99 -7.21 9.80 5.13
CA VAL A 99 -5.86 10.32 4.84
C VAL A 99 -5.45 9.88 3.45
N VAL A 100 -4.98 10.83 2.64
CA VAL A 100 -4.51 10.57 1.27
C VAL A 100 -2.99 10.55 1.26
N THR A 101 -2.40 9.52 0.62
CA THR A 101 -0.96 9.42 0.38
C THR A 101 -0.66 9.32 -1.11
N GLY A 102 0.45 9.89 -1.53
CA GLY A 102 0.84 9.97 -2.95
C GLY A 102 1.81 8.86 -3.35
N HIS A 103 1.50 8.14 -4.42
CA HIS A 103 2.32 7.09 -5.02
C HIS A 103 2.39 7.27 -6.53
N CYS A 104 3.53 7.54 -7.06
CA CYS A 104 4.82 7.91 -6.54
C CYS A 104 5.40 9.07 -7.38
N LEU A 105 6.44 9.78 -6.88
CA LEU A 105 7.00 10.91 -7.63
C LEU A 105 8.03 10.47 -8.67
N ILE A 106 8.93 9.56 -8.31
CA ILE A 106 10.00 9.03 -9.19
C ILE A 106 9.99 7.51 -9.16
N TRP A 107 9.80 6.89 -10.32
CA TRP A 107 9.88 5.45 -10.51
C TRP A 107 10.41 5.12 -11.90
N HIS A 108 11.31 4.16 -12.00
CA HIS A 108 11.95 3.77 -13.26
C HIS A 108 11.02 3.11 -14.26
N SER A 109 9.86 2.57 -13.81
CA SER A 109 8.95 1.80 -14.66
C SER A 109 7.87 2.67 -15.32
N HIS A 110 7.06 3.40 -14.56
CA HIS A 110 5.95 4.18 -15.10
C HIS A 110 6.31 5.67 -15.24
N ILE A 111 7.25 5.96 -16.14
CA ILE A 111 7.70 7.31 -16.45
C ILE A 111 7.84 7.49 -17.95
N GLY A 112 7.48 8.67 -18.47
CA GLY A 112 7.54 8.97 -19.88
C GLY A 112 8.98 9.00 -20.42
N ARG A 113 9.18 8.50 -21.65
CA ARG A 113 10.49 8.52 -22.32
C ARG A 113 11.10 9.93 -22.38
N TRP A 114 10.26 10.95 -22.44
CA TRP A 114 10.66 12.35 -22.49
C TRP A 114 11.54 12.75 -21.31
N MET A 115 11.42 12.10 -20.15
CA MET A 115 12.25 12.39 -18.98
C MET A 115 13.74 12.23 -19.29
N PHE A 116 14.11 11.24 -20.11
CA PHE A 116 15.49 10.83 -20.36
C PHE A 116 16.02 11.18 -21.74
N VAL A 117 15.17 11.48 -22.72
CA VAL A 117 15.55 11.63 -24.12
C VAL A 117 15.28 13.05 -24.61
N GLY A 118 16.28 13.63 -25.26
CA GLY A 118 16.18 14.95 -25.90
C GLY A 118 15.50 14.91 -27.28
N ALA A 119 15.31 16.07 -27.88
CA ALA A 119 14.73 16.20 -29.21
C ALA A 119 15.59 15.54 -30.32
N ASP A 120 16.89 15.36 -30.07
CA ASP A 120 17.84 14.67 -30.94
C ASP A 120 17.81 13.14 -30.80
N GLY A 121 16.92 12.62 -29.94
CA GLY A 121 16.77 11.20 -29.69
C GLY A 121 17.82 10.56 -28.78
N LYS A 122 18.77 11.37 -28.24
CA LYS A 122 19.82 10.91 -27.32
C LYS A 122 19.43 11.14 -25.87
N ASP A 123 20.15 10.48 -24.96
CA ASP A 123 20.00 10.71 -23.53
C ASP A 123 20.35 12.19 -23.21
N VAL A 124 19.56 12.81 -22.35
CA VAL A 124 19.77 14.20 -21.92
C VAL A 124 20.98 14.31 -20.98
N SER A 125 21.51 15.54 -20.84
CA SER A 125 22.58 15.80 -19.86
C SER A 125 22.07 15.68 -18.41
N PRO A 126 22.97 15.48 -17.44
CA PRO A 126 22.61 15.46 -16.02
C PRO A 126 21.82 16.69 -15.57
N GLU A 127 22.16 17.88 -16.05
CA GLU A 127 21.52 19.15 -15.70
C GLU A 127 20.07 19.16 -16.21
N VAL A 128 19.84 18.71 -17.45
CA VAL A 128 18.49 18.63 -18.05
C VAL A 128 17.63 17.61 -17.31
N LEU A 129 18.17 16.44 -16.99
CA LEU A 129 17.40 15.44 -16.22
C LEU A 129 17.05 15.97 -14.83
N LYS A 130 18.02 16.60 -14.15
CA LYS A 130 17.78 17.19 -12.82
C LYS A 130 16.68 18.25 -12.87
N GLU A 131 16.66 19.13 -13.87
CA GLU A 131 15.63 20.16 -14.04
C GLU A 131 14.27 19.55 -14.38
N ARG A 132 14.19 18.51 -15.24
CA ARG A 132 12.95 17.78 -15.54
C ARG A 132 12.38 17.11 -14.30
N MET A 133 13.21 16.45 -13.49
CA MET A 133 12.81 15.88 -12.20
C MET A 133 12.28 16.96 -11.25
N ARG A 134 12.99 18.08 -11.14
CA ARG A 134 12.59 19.19 -10.28
C ARG A 134 11.21 19.71 -10.67
N ARG A 135 11.01 20.04 -11.95
CA ARG A 135 9.74 20.54 -12.48
C ARG A 135 8.59 19.55 -12.23
N HIS A 136 8.79 18.26 -12.52
CA HIS A 136 7.79 17.22 -12.28
C HIS A 136 7.38 17.18 -10.81
N ILE A 137 8.35 17.01 -9.92
CA ILE A 137 8.12 16.90 -8.48
C ILE A 137 7.42 18.15 -7.93
N TYR A 138 7.92 19.34 -8.28
CA TYR A 138 7.32 20.61 -7.86
C TYR A 138 5.87 20.75 -8.32
N SER A 139 5.58 20.43 -9.57
CA SER A 139 4.23 20.54 -10.13
C SER A 139 3.25 19.62 -9.40
N VAL A 140 3.67 18.37 -9.16
CA VAL A 140 2.82 17.37 -8.51
C VAL A 140 2.64 17.68 -7.03
N VAL A 141 3.71 17.89 -6.30
CA VAL A 141 3.66 18.11 -4.84
C VAL A 141 2.96 19.43 -4.50
N SER A 142 3.30 20.52 -5.20
CA SER A 142 2.68 21.83 -4.96
C SER A 142 1.17 21.84 -5.25
N ARG A 143 0.71 21.07 -6.26
CA ARG A 143 -0.72 20.96 -6.56
C ARG A 143 -1.53 20.41 -5.39
N TYR A 144 -0.97 19.45 -4.67
CA TYR A 144 -1.66 18.77 -3.57
C TYR A 144 -1.12 19.14 -2.18
N LYS A 145 -0.38 20.25 -2.10
CA LYS A 145 0.18 20.77 -0.85
C LYS A 145 -0.89 20.90 0.24
N GLY A 146 -0.62 20.31 1.41
CA GLY A 146 -1.54 20.30 2.55
C GLY A 146 -2.75 19.35 2.40
N ARG A 147 -2.90 18.65 1.25
CA ARG A 147 -4.00 17.70 0.99
C ARG A 147 -3.51 16.24 0.99
N ILE A 148 -2.24 16.03 0.71
CA ILE A 148 -1.56 14.73 0.77
C ILE A 148 -0.65 14.72 1.98
N LYS A 149 -0.78 13.68 2.82
CA LYS A 149 0.00 13.54 4.04
C LYS A 149 1.48 13.31 3.76
N GLY A 150 1.80 12.53 2.77
CA GLY A 150 3.16 12.20 2.39
C GLY A 150 3.26 11.47 1.07
N TRP A 151 4.48 11.36 0.55
CA TRP A 151 4.80 10.88 -0.78
C TRP A 151 5.81 9.77 -0.79
N ASP A 152 5.55 8.72 -1.58
CA ASP A 152 6.60 7.83 -2.05
C ASP A 152 7.46 8.61 -3.04
N VAL A 153 8.56 9.22 -2.55
CA VAL A 153 9.40 10.14 -3.32
C VAL A 153 10.17 9.39 -4.40
N VAL A 154 10.77 8.26 -4.01
CA VAL A 154 11.44 7.35 -4.93
C VAL A 154 10.97 5.93 -4.67
N ASN A 155 10.59 5.25 -5.75
CA ASN A 155 10.15 3.87 -5.74
C ASN A 155 11.17 2.95 -6.43
N GLU A 156 11.56 1.86 -5.74
CA GLU A 156 12.32 0.72 -6.28
C GLU A 156 13.70 1.05 -6.88
N ALA A 157 14.53 1.77 -6.13
CA ALA A 157 15.88 2.13 -6.58
C ALA A 157 16.95 1.09 -6.28
N PHE A 158 16.62 -0.02 -5.59
CA PHE A 158 17.57 -1.08 -5.25
C PHE A 158 17.24 -2.41 -5.93
N GLU A 159 18.29 -3.17 -6.24
CA GLU A 159 18.20 -4.58 -6.58
C GLU A 159 18.20 -5.43 -5.29
N ASP A 160 17.77 -6.70 -5.39
CA ASP A 160 17.66 -7.59 -4.22
C ASP A 160 19.01 -7.90 -3.55
N ASN A 161 20.12 -7.72 -4.27
CA ASN A 161 21.47 -7.85 -3.72
C ASN A 161 21.96 -6.60 -2.94
N GLY A 162 21.08 -5.59 -2.75
CA GLY A 162 21.40 -4.37 -2.01
C GLY A 162 22.19 -3.30 -2.80
N THR A 163 22.42 -3.51 -4.08
CA THR A 163 23.04 -2.50 -4.94
C THR A 163 22.00 -1.58 -5.59
N TYR A 164 22.39 -0.36 -5.96
CA TYR A 164 21.50 0.54 -6.70
C TYR A 164 21.11 -0.04 -8.06
N ARG A 165 19.81 0.00 -8.36
CA ARG A 165 19.29 -0.35 -9.69
C ARG A 165 19.87 0.56 -10.77
N LYS A 166 20.39 -0.03 -11.84
CA LYS A 166 20.96 0.69 -12.98
C LYS A 166 19.90 1.28 -13.90
N SER A 167 18.90 1.95 -13.31
CA SER A 167 17.87 2.69 -14.03
C SER A 167 18.47 3.85 -14.85
N LYS A 168 17.69 4.44 -15.77
CA LYS A 168 18.11 5.62 -16.52
C LYS A 168 18.44 6.81 -15.60
N PHE A 169 17.70 6.97 -14.50
CA PHE A 169 18.06 7.97 -13.47
C PHE A 169 19.48 7.75 -12.93
N TYR A 170 19.78 6.50 -12.57
CA TYR A 170 21.10 6.16 -12.05
C TYR A 170 22.20 6.28 -13.11
N GLN A 171 21.94 5.89 -14.36
CA GLN A 171 22.93 5.95 -15.45
C GLN A 171 23.35 7.40 -15.74
N ILE A 172 22.42 8.36 -15.62
CA ILE A 172 22.67 9.78 -15.96
C ILE A 172 23.14 10.57 -14.73
N LEU A 173 22.53 10.36 -13.54
CA LEU A 173 22.79 11.18 -12.34
C LEU A 173 23.54 10.44 -11.22
N GLY A 174 23.91 9.15 -11.44
CA GLY A 174 24.41 8.33 -10.34
C GLY A 174 23.36 8.16 -9.24
N LYS A 175 23.78 7.80 -8.02
CA LYS A 175 22.90 7.66 -6.86
C LYS A 175 22.25 8.98 -6.40
N ASP A 176 22.85 10.11 -6.79
CA ASP A 176 22.40 11.44 -6.34
C ASP A 176 21.00 11.82 -6.81
N PHE A 177 20.44 11.12 -7.82
CA PHE A 177 19.06 11.37 -8.26
C PHE A 177 18.06 11.21 -7.10
N ILE A 178 18.33 10.30 -6.16
CA ILE A 178 17.45 10.07 -4.98
C ILE A 178 17.51 11.29 -4.07
N LYS A 179 18.72 11.77 -3.75
CA LYS A 179 18.92 12.99 -2.95
C LYS A 179 18.19 14.19 -3.57
N TYR A 180 18.34 14.41 -4.86
CA TYR A 180 17.65 15.50 -5.55
C TYR A 180 16.14 15.37 -5.47
N ALA A 181 15.59 14.16 -5.65
CA ALA A 181 14.14 13.94 -5.54
C ALA A 181 13.62 14.31 -4.15
N PHE A 182 14.30 13.89 -3.08
CA PHE A 182 13.91 14.23 -1.70
C PHE A 182 14.02 15.74 -1.42
N GLN A 183 15.08 16.40 -1.88
CA GLN A 183 15.23 17.85 -1.76
C GLN A 183 14.09 18.59 -2.45
N PHE A 184 13.77 18.25 -3.70
CA PHE A 184 12.70 18.89 -4.46
C PHE A 184 11.32 18.67 -3.85
N ALA A 185 11.04 17.47 -3.34
CA ALA A 185 9.78 17.19 -2.68
C ALA A 185 9.63 18.02 -1.39
N HIS A 186 10.69 18.09 -0.57
CA HIS A 186 10.71 18.90 0.65
C HIS A 186 10.56 20.40 0.37
N GLU A 187 11.27 20.91 -0.64
CA GLU A 187 11.14 22.32 -1.04
C GLU A 187 9.71 22.66 -1.52
N ALA A 188 9.04 21.75 -2.24
CA ALA A 188 7.69 21.97 -2.75
C ALA A 188 6.63 21.96 -1.62
N ASP A 189 6.71 21.00 -0.68
CA ASP A 189 5.88 20.96 0.53
C ASP A 189 6.71 20.54 1.75
N PRO A 190 7.19 21.50 2.56
CA PRO A 190 7.97 21.19 3.76
C PRO A 190 7.21 20.42 4.84
N ASN A 191 5.87 20.36 4.76
CA ASN A 191 5.04 19.70 5.75
C ASN A 191 4.65 18.26 5.36
N ALA A 192 4.78 17.90 4.08
CA ALA A 192 4.53 16.54 3.64
C ALA A 192 5.59 15.58 4.18
N GLU A 193 5.18 14.38 4.57
CA GLU A 193 6.10 13.30 4.92
C GLU A 193 6.74 12.73 3.65
N LEU A 194 8.01 12.32 3.72
CA LEU A 194 8.78 11.86 2.58
C LEU A 194 9.26 10.42 2.80
N TYR A 195 8.93 9.52 1.87
CA TYR A 195 9.17 8.09 1.97
C TYR A 195 10.05 7.58 0.83
N TYR A 196 10.87 6.59 1.16
CA TYR A 196 11.46 5.68 0.18
C TYR A 196 10.65 4.39 0.16
N ASN A 197 10.24 3.86 -0.99
CA ASN A 197 9.41 2.66 -1.10
C ASN A 197 10.08 1.59 -1.96
N ASP A 198 10.07 0.31 -1.50
CA ASP A 198 10.63 -0.81 -2.28
C ASP A 198 9.99 -2.15 -1.88
N TYR A 199 10.09 -3.15 -2.77
CA TYR A 199 9.73 -4.53 -2.48
C TYR A 199 10.92 -5.31 -1.90
N ASN A 200 10.66 -6.47 -1.30
CA ASN A 200 11.69 -7.35 -0.72
C ASN A 200 12.62 -6.66 0.30
N VAL A 201 12.10 -5.66 1.02
CA VAL A 201 12.86 -4.93 2.06
C VAL A 201 13.33 -5.87 3.19
N GLU A 202 12.67 -7.00 3.34
CA GLU A 202 13.00 -8.06 4.29
C GLU A 202 14.23 -8.88 3.87
N ASN A 203 14.69 -8.77 2.63
CA ASN A 203 15.95 -9.35 2.17
C ASN A 203 17.11 -8.66 2.89
N PRO A 204 17.99 -9.40 3.59
CA PRO A 204 19.05 -8.79 4.41
C PRO A 204 20.01 -7.87 3.66
N ALA A 205 20.35 -8.21 2.40
CA ALA A 205 21.24 -7.40 1.56
C ALA A 205 20.55 -6.10 1.11
N LYS A 206 19.30 -6.20 0.64
CA LYS A 206 18.49 -5.05 0.22
C LYS A 206 18.19 -4.11 1.39
N CYS A 207 17.81 -4.67 2.54
CA CYS A 207 17.61 -3.91 3.77
C CYS A 207 18.88 -3.12 4.15
N ALA A 208 20.06 -3.75 4.08
CA ALA A 208 21.31 -3.07 4.38
C ALA A 208 21.59 -1.91 3.41
N GLY A 209 21.31 -2.09 2.10
CA GLY A 209 21.41 -1.02 1.10
C GLY A 209 20.47 0.15 1.40
N ILE A 210 19.22 -0.15 1.76
CA ILE A 210 18.20 0.87 2.10
C ILE A 210 18.57 1.61 3.39
N VAL A 211 19.06 0.91 4.41
CA VAL A 211 19.57 1.54 5.65
C VAL A 211 20.76 2.47 5.34
N GLY A 212 21.65 2.04 4.42
CA GLY A 212 22.74 2.89 3.90
C GLY A 212 22.19 4.17 3.23
N LEU A 213 21.17 4.06 2.40
CA LEU A 213 20.51 5.22 1.77
C LEU A 213 19.92 6.17 2.81
N VAL A 214 19.21 5.64 3.84
CA VAL A 214 18.66 6.49 4.91
C VAL A 214 19.77 7.30 5.58
N LYS A 215 20.90 6.68 5.88
CA LYS A 215 22.05 7.36 6.46
C LYS A 215 22.61 8.44 5.52
N GLU A 216 22.84 8.11 4.25
CA GLU A 216 23.32 9.05 3.24
C GLU A 216 22.41 10.27 3.08
N LEU A 217 21.08 10.07 3.06
CA LEU A 217 20.11 11.17 2.96
C LEU A 217 20.17 12.07 4.19
N LYS A 218 20.23 11.51 5.40
CA LYS A 218 20.33 12.26 6.65
C LYS A 218 21.65 13.05 6.72
N GLU A 219 22.77 12.44 6.36
CA GLU A 219 24.09 13.10 6.30
C GLU A 219 24.10 14.25 5.27
N ALA A 220 23.35 14.13 4.19
CA ALA A 220 23.16 15.20 3.20
C ALA A 220 22.14 16.28 3.63
N GLY A 221 21.59 16.22 4.84
CA GLY A 221 20.59 17.16 5.33
C GLY A 221 19.19 16.99 4.71
N CYS A 222 18.92 15.86 4.03
CA CYS A 222 17.61 15.59 3.46
C CYS A 222 16.67 15.02 4.52
N ARG A 223 15.41 15.47 4.48
CA ARG A 223 14.33 14.86 5.23
C ARG A 223 13.96 13.51 4.64
N ILE A 224 13.92 12.47 5.44
CA ILE A 224 13.32 11.18 5.18
C ILE A 224 12.59 10.74 6.45
N ASP A 225 11.27 10.55 6.35
CA ASP A 225 10.44 10.24 7.51
C ASP A 225 10.24 8.73 7.66
N ALA A 226 10.06 8.02 6.57
CA ALA A 226 9.81 6.57 6.63
C ALA A 226 10.41 5.82 5.43
N VAL A 227 10.55 4.51 5.64
CA VAL A 227 10.78 3.52 4.58
C VAL A 227 9.52 2.67 4.43
N GLY A 228 9.02 2.57 3.19
CA GLY A 228 7.94 1.69 2.80
C GLY A 228 8.49 0.31 2.41
N SER A 229 7.96 -0.74 3.05
CA SER A 229 8.03 -2.12 2.55
C SER A 229 6.75 -2.41 1.80
N GLN A 230 6.84 -2.72 0.50
CA GLN A 230 5.67 -3.09 -0.30
C GLN A 230 4.97 -4.32 0.28
N SER A 231 5.73 -5.26 0.85
CA SER A 231 5.18 -6.44 1.51
C SER A 231 4.28 -7.29 0.62
N HIS A 232 4.65 -7.43 -0.67
CA HIS A 232 4.08 -8.44 -1.55
C HIS A 232 4.59 -9.82 -1.13
N MET A 233 3.75 -10.57 -0.46
CA MET A 233 4.11 -11.80 0.23
C MET A 233 3.48 -13.04 -0.41
N ASN A 234 3.97 -14.19 -0.03
CA ASN A 234 3.29 -15.46 -0.22
C ASN A 234 3.13 -16.20 1.12
N MET A 235 2.61 -17.42 1.05
CA MET A 235 2.33 -18.25 2.23
C MET A 235 3.56 -18.52 3.12
N TYR A 236 4.78 -18.35 2.59
CA TYR A 236 6.02 -18.79 3.25
C TYR A 236 7.07 -17.68 3.35
N THR A 237 7.06 -16.75 2.42
CA THR A 237 8.09 -15.68 2.35
C THR A 237 7.47 -14.29 2.24
N PRO A 238 8.12 -13.27 2.84
CA PRO A 238 9.24 -13.38 3.77
C PRO A 238 8.83 -14.08 5.07
N THR A 239 9.80 -14.62 5.83
CA THR A 239 9.49 -15.18 7.17
C THR A 239 9.19 -14.05 8.17
N LEU A 240 8.48 -14.38 9.28
CA LEU A 240 8.25 -13.41 10.36
C LEU A 240 9.58 -12.87 10.93
N GLU A 241 10.57 -13.74 11.10
CA GLU A 241 11.89 -13.38 11.61
C GLU A 241 12.63 -12.41 10.67
N ALA A 242 12.57 -12.65 9.35
CA ALA A 242 13.18 -11.76 8.37
C ALA A 242 12.50 -10.38 8.38
N THR A 243 11.17 -10.35 8.43
CA THR A 243 10.39 -9.12 8.52
C THR A 243 10.69 -8.36 9.81
N GLU A 244 10.70 -9.04 10.95
CA GLU A 244 11.03 -8.42 12.23
C GLU A 244 12.47 -7.88 12.26
N THR A 245 13.41 -8.60 11.65
CA THR A 245 14.81 -8.16 11.56
C THR A 245 14.92 -6.87 10.72
N SER A 246 14.20 -6.76 9.61
CA SER A 246 14.19 -5.52 8.82
C SER A 246 13.57 -4.37 9.61
N PHE A 247 12.48 -4.59 10.36
CA PHE A 247 11.86 -3.58 11.20
C PHE A 247 12.81 -3.04 12.27
N LYS A 248 13.56 -3.92 12.94
CA LYS A 248 14.59 -3.51 13.92
C LYS A 248 15.65 -2.62 13.27
N LYS A 249 16.17 -3.01 12.11
CA LYS A 249 17.22 -2.24 11.40
C LYS A 249 16.71 -0.86 10.94
N LEU A 250 15.49 -0.76 10.44
CA LEU A 250 14.89 0.52 10.04
C LEU A 250 14.61 1.42 11.25
N LYS A 251 14.09 0.84 12.35
CA LYS A 251 13.91 1.54 13.62
C LYS A 251 15.25 2.09 14.15
N ASP A 252 16.30 1.27 14.14
CA ASP A 252 17.64 1.66 14.57
C ASP A 252 18.26 2.74 13.66
N ALA A 253 17.87 2.78 12.36
CA ALA A 253 18.22 3.86 11.45
C ALA A 253 17.44 5.16 11.71
N GLY A 254 16.48 5.13 12.63
CA GLY A 254 15.70 6.28 13.06
C GLY A 254 14.69 6.77 12.02
N VAL A 255 14.05 5.85 11.29
CA VAL A 255 12.94 6.11 10.38
C VAL A 255 11.73 5.30 10.77
N HIS A 256 10.54 5.81 10.45
CA HIS A 256 9.30 5.06 10.56
C HIS A 256 9.18 4.00 9.46
N ILE A 257 8.23 3.09 9.61
CA ILE A 257 7.98 1.98 8.70
C ILE A 257 6.56 2.09 8.16
N LEU A 258 6.42 1.94 6.86
CA LEU A 258 5.12 1.83 6.21
C LEU A 258 5.03 0.45 5.55
N ILE A 259 3.93 -0.26 5.78
CA ILE A 259 3.55 -1.41 4.97
C ILE A 259 2.71 -0.83 3.85
N THR A 260 3.24 -0.83 2.62
CA THR A 260 2.70 0.03 1.56
C THR A 260 1.81 -0.68 0.56
N GLU A 261 1.98 -2.01 0.38
CA GLU A 261 1.34 -2.75 -0.72
C GLU A 261 1.01 -4.20 -0.32
N TRP A 262 0.60 -4.39 0.93
CA TRP A 262 0.43 -5.72 1.51
C TRP A 262 -0.59 -6.56 0.76
N ASP A 263 -0.14 -7.70 0.31
CA ASP A 263 -0.95 -8.84 -0.17
C ASP A 263 -0.23 -10.16 0.15
N ILE A 264 -0.98 -11.27 0.20
CA ILE A 264 -0.41 -12.60 0.48
C ILE A 264 -0.96 -13.59 -0.54
N SER A 265 -0.20 -13.84 -1.61
CA SER A 265 -0.55 -14.84 -2.63
C SER A 265 -0.61 -16.25 -2.05
N ILE A 266 -1.65 -17.00 -2.41
CA ILE A 266 -1.75 -18.44 -2.12
C ILE A 266 -1.26 -19.32 -3.27
N LEU A 267 -0.99 -18.70 -4.41
CA LEU A 267 -0.62 -19.45 -5.62
C LEU A 267 0.89 -19.71 -5.69
N PRO A 268 1.29 -20.83 -6.30
CA PRO A 268 2.69 -21.05 -6.64
C PRO A 268 3.22 -19.93 -7.54
N SER A 269 4.48 -19.57 -7.36
CA SER A 269 5.14 -18.61 -8.26
C SER A 269 6.55 -19.08 -8.61
N PRO A 270 6.94 -19.01 -9.89
CA PRO A 270 8.32 -19.27 -10.31
C PRO A 270 9.23 -18.08 -10.00
N TYR A 271 8.69 -17.00 -9.44
CA TYR A 271 9.37 -15.73 -9.20
C TYR A 271 9.08 -15.19 -7.80
N SER A 272 10.11 -14.65 -7.15
CA SER A 272 10.01 -13.95 -5.87
C SER A 272 10.39 -12.48 -6.08
N GLY A 273 9.40 -11.58 -5.96
CA GLY A 273 9.57 -10.14 -6.13
C GLY A 273 8.40 -9.49 -6.87
N ALA A 274 8.45 -8.18 -7.02
CA ALA A 274 7.39 -7.37 -7.63
C ALA A 274 7.85 -6.59 -8.87
N ASN A 275 8.96 -7.00 -9.53
CA ASN A 275 9.37 -6.36 -10.78
C ASN A 275 8.35 -6.63 -11.89
N ILE A 276 7.54 -5.63 -12.22
CA ILE A 276 6.40 -5.71 -13.15
C ILE A 276 6.77 -6.06 -14.60
N SER A 277 8.05 -6.02 -14.98
CA SER A 277 8.51 -6.48 -16.29
C SER A 277 8.59 -8.01 -16.39
N THR A 278 8.46 -8.72 -15.26
CA THR A 278 8.53 -10.18 -15.21
C THR A 278 7.23 -10.82 -15.70
N ASN A 279 7.32 -11.85 -16.56
CA ASN A 279 6.16 -12.52 -17.13
C ASN A 279 6.46 -13.99 -17.42
N PHE A 280 5.53 -14.88 -17.09
CA PHE A 280 5.62 -16.32 -17.32
C PHE A 280 4.35 -16.84 -17.99
N ALA A 281 4.47 -17.95 -18.71
CA ALA A 281 3.34 -18.60 -19.34
C ALA A 281 2.38 -19.21 -18.29
N TYR A 282 1.08 -19.16 -18.57
CA TYR A 282 0.07 -19.83 -17.76
C TYR A 282 0.19 -21.35 -17.83
N SER A 283 0.07 -22.00 -16.67
CA SER A 283 -0.19 -23.43 -16.58
C SER A 283 -1.19 -23.72 -15.44
N LYS A 284 -1.88 -24.87 -15.50
CA LYS A 284 -2.87 -25.25 -14.46
C LYS A 284 -2.22 -25.48 -13.10
N GLU A 285 -0.99 -25.94 -13.08
CA GLU A 285 -0.21 -26.17 -11.86
C GLU A 285 0.10 -24.87 -11.13
N MET A 286 0.13 -23.74 -11.86
CA MET A 286 0.34 -22.40 -11.31
C MET A 286 -0.98 -21.71 -10.92
N ASP A 287 -2.13 -22.38 -11.06
CA ASP A 287 -3.47 -21.88 -10.69
C ASP A 287 -4.33 -23.00 -10.08
N PRO A 288 -3.81 -23.71 -9.04
CA PRO A 288 -4.43 -24.93 -8.53
C PRO A 288 -5.77 -24.70 -7.82
N TYR A 289 -6.08 -23.45 -7.44
CA TYR A 289 -7.29 -23.12 -6.69
C TYR A 289 -8.32 -22.36 -7.51
N ARG A 290 -8.29 -22.48 -8.82
CA ARG A 290 -9.19 -21.78 -9.74
C ARG A 290 -10.66 -21.97 -9.42
N GLU A 291 -11.05 -23.19 -9.04
CA GLU A 291 -12.45 -23.56 -8.75
C GLU A 291 -12.83 -23.37 -7.26
N GLY A 292 -11.89 -22.99 -6.40
CA GLY A 292 -12.09 -22.72 -4.99
C GLY A 292 -10.87 -23.06 -4.14
N VAL A 293 -10.76 -22.41 -3.01
CA VAL A 293 -9.66 -22.62 -2.07
C VAL A 293 -10.06 -23.71 -1.07
N PRO A 294 -9.25 -24.79 -0.91
CA PRO A 294 -9.48 -25.77 0.14
C PRO A 294 -9.42 -25.15 1.54
N ASP A 295 -10.26 -25.60 2.46
CA ASP A 295 -10.31 -25.09 3.85
C ASP A 295 -8.95 -25.10 4.53
N SER A 296 -8.16 -26.16 4.32
CA SER A 296 -6.82 -26.28 4.90
C SER A 296 -5.83 -25.22 4.39
N ILE A 297 -5.99 -24.77 3.16
CA ILE A 297 -5.20 -23.66 2.57
C ILE A 297 -5.71 -22.33 3.11
N GLN A 298 -7.05 -22.15 3.18
CA GLN A 298 -7.63 -20.93 3.76
C GLN A 298 -7.23 -20.74 5.23
N GLN A 299 -7.24 -21.79 6.03
CA GLN A 299 -6.77 -21.74 7.44
C GLN A 299 -5.29 -21.35 7.55
N LYS A 300 -4.42 -21.90 6.69
CA LYS A 300 -3.01 -21.52 6.66
C LYS A 300 -2.83 -20.06 6.26
N TRP A 301 -3.60 -19.59 5.28
CA TRP A 301 -3.58 -18.19 4.86
C TRP A 301 -4.07 -17.27 5.98
N ASN A 302 -5.19 -17.59 6.64
CA ASN A 302 -5.69 -16.83 7.79
C ASN A 302 -4.62 -16.72 8.88
N LYS A 303 -3.98 -17.84 9.23
CA LYS A 303 -2.89 -17.83 10.22
C LYS A 303 -1.76 -16.91 9.77
N ARG A 304 -1.35 -16.97 8.51
CA ARG A 304 -0.27 -16.13 7.96
C ARG A 304 -0.62 -14.64 8.04
N VAL A 305 -1.87 -14.27 7.71
CA VAL A 305 -2.37 -12.89 7.84
C VAL A 305 -2.29 -12.44 9.29
N LEU A 306 -2.77 -13.26 10.24
CA LEU A 306 -2.78 -12.92 11.65
C LEU A 306 -1.36 -12.79 12.23
N ASP A 307 -0.47 -13.70 11.90
CA ASP A 307 0.93 -13.66 12.35
C ASP A 307 1.63 -12.38 11.89
N MET A 308 1.40 -11.95 10.63
CA MET A 308 1.96 -10.70 10.11
C MET A 308 1.29 -9.47 10.75
N PHE A 309 -0.02 -9.49 10.92
CA PHE A 309 -0.74 -8.39 11.53
C PHE A 309 -0.36 -8.19 13.01
N GLU A 310 -0.15 -9.28 13.74
CA GLU A 310 0.39 -9.24 15.11
C GLU A 310 1.77 -8.60 15.16
N LEU A 311 2.64 -8.92 14.18
CA LEU A 311 3.93 -8.27 14.05
C LEU A 311 3.81 -6.78 13.78
N PHE A 312 2.89 -6.34 12.92
CA PHE A 312 2.64 -4.93 12.68
C PHE A 312 2.17 -4.21 13.95
N LEU A 313 1.27 -4.82 14.73
CA LEU A 313 0.85 -4.30 16.02
C LEU A 313 2.01 -4.24 17.02
N LYS A 314 2.86 -5.27 17.07
CA LYS A 314 4.04 -5.29 17.95
C LYS A 314 4.98 -4.10 17.73
N TYR A 315 5.01 -3.57 16.52
CA TYR A 315 5.84 -2.43 16.13
C TYR A 315 5.04 -1.15 15.89
N ASP A 316 3.86 -1.01 16.51
CA ASP A 316 2.99 0.16 16.33
C ASP A 316 3.65 1.49 16.70
N ASP A 317 4.69 1.46 17.54
CA ASP A 317 5.50 2.64 17.89
C ASP A 317 6.31 3.22 16.72
N VAL A 318 6.56 2.44 15.67
CA VAL A 318 7.27 2.87 14.46
C VAL A 318 6.54 2.52 13.15
N VAL A 319 5.57 1.62 13.17
CA VAL A 319 4.69 1.37 12.02
C VAL A 319 3.55 2.40 12.04
N ASP A 320 3.49 3.25 11.01
CA ASP A 320 2.49 4.33 10.95
C ASP A 320 1.34 4.03 10.01
N ARG A 321 1.53 3.14 9.04
CA ARG A 321 0.50 2.78 8.06
C ARG A 321 0.66 1.34 7.60
N VAL A 322 -0.47 0.65 7.46
CA VAL A 322 -0.59 -0.65 6.81
C VAL A 322 -1.56 -0.51 5.65
N THR A 323 -1.08 -0.70 4.42
CA THR A 323 -1.87 -0.56 3.20
C THR A 323 -2.00 -1.90 2.50
N VAL A 324 -3.21 -2.36 2.23
CA VAL A 324 -3.46 -3.51 1.36
C VAL A 324 -3.49 -3.07 -0.10
N TRP A 325 -2.85 -3.85 -1.00
CA TRP A 325 -2.71 -3.47 -2.41
C TRP A 325 -3.88 -3.92 -3.27
N GLY A 326 -5.03 -3.27 -3.03
CA GLY A 326 -6.31 -3.52 -3.65
C GLY A 326 -7.37 -3.92 -2.62
N LEU A 327 -8.65 -3.77 -3.00
CA LEU A 327 -9.74 -4.03 -2.08
C LEU A 327 -10.03 -5.53 -1.92
N ASN A 328 -10.21 -6.25 -3.03
CA ASN A 328 -10.78 -7.60 -3.05
C ASN A 328 -10.06 -8.53 -4.04
N ASP A 329 -10.26 -9.82 -3.88
CA ASP A 329 -9.65 -10.86 -4.71
C ASP A 329 -10.03 -10.78 -6.20
N ALA A 330 -11.15 -10.13 -6.57
CA ALA A 330 -11.53 -9.94 -7.96
C ALA A 330 -10.61 -8.93 -8.65
N GLY A 331 -10.16 -7.91 -7.91
CA GLY A 331 -9.34 -6.80 -8.39
C GLY A 331 -7.85 -6.93 -8.11
N THR A 332 -7.38 -7.99 -7.42
CA THR A 332 -5.95 -8.13 -7.15
C THR A 332 -5.10 -8.19 -8.42
N TRP A 333 -4.01 -7.45 -8.46
CA TRP A 333 -3.05 -7.47 -9.56
C TRP A 333 -2.42 -8.85 -9.77
N LEU A 334 -2.35 -9.66 -8.72
CA LEU A 334 -1.81 -11.03 -8.74
C LEU A 334 -2.62 -12.01 -9.60
N ASN A 335 -3.85 -11.66 -9.98
CA ASN A 335 -4.59 -12.39 -11.02
C ASN A 335 -3.86 -12.34 -12.38
N ASN A 336 -2.98 -11.36 -12.61
CA ASN A 336 -2.29 -11.14 -13.87
C ASN A 336 -0.76 -11.03 -13.74
N PHE A 337 -0.22 -11.19 -12.54
CA PHE A 337 1.21 -11.12 -12.25
C PHE A 337 1.66 -12.27 -11.32
N PRO A 338 2.83 -12.86 -11.55
CA PRO A 338 3.68 -12.76 -12.74
C PRO A 338 3.16 -13.65 -13.90
N ILE A 339 1.99 -14.24 -13.74
CA ILE A 339 1.31 -15.08 -14.74
C ILE A 339 -0.08 -14.52 -14.98
N ARG A 340 -0.39 -14.15 -16.21
CA ARG A 340 -1.69 -13.56 -16.57
C ARG A 340 -2.82 -14.59 -16.56
N GLY A 341 -3.99 -14.18 -16.05
CA GLY A 341 -5.24 -14.95 -16.11
C GLY A 341 -5.39 -15.98 -15.02
N ARG A 342 -4.62 -15.89 -13.91
CA ARG A 342 -4.80 -16.71 -12.71
C ARG A 342 -5.96 -16.18 -11.86
N LYS A 343 -6.30 -16.94 -10.82
CA LYS A 343 -7.34 -16.58 -9.85
C LYS A 343 -6.77 -16.64 -8.43
N ASP A 344 -6.12 -15.57 -8.00
CA ASP A 344 -5.54 -15.48 -6.65
C ASP A 344 -6.57 -15.01 -5.60
N TYR A 345 -6.28 -15.27 -4.33
CA TYR A 345 -7.13 -14.98 -3.16
C TYR A 345 -6.31 -14.26 -2.07
N SER A 346 -5.56 -13.27 -2.50
CA SER A 346 -4.47 -12.63 -1.74
C SER A 346 -4.90 -11.50 -0.80
N LEU A 347 -6.17 -11.04 -0.89
CA LEU A 347 -6.65 -9.85 -0.20
C LEU A 347 -7.66 -10.16 0.91
N LEU A 348 -7.98 -9.16 1.75
CA LEU A 348 -8.81 -9.31 2.93
C LEU A 348 -10.32 -9.44 2.65
N PHE A 349 -10.75 -8.97 1.47
CA PHE A 349 -12.13 -9.09 1.02
C PHE A 349 -12.23 -10.10 -0.14
N ASP A 350 -13.30 -10.83 -0.16
CA ASP A 350 -13.58 -11.82 -1.20
C ASP A 350 -13.99 -11.14 -2.54
N ARG A 351 -14.25 -11.95 -3.56
CA ARG A 351 -14.66 -11.47 -4.88
C ARG A 351 -16.03 -10.78 -4.91
N ASN A 352 -16.81 -10.89 -3.83
CA ASN A 352 -18.14 -10.28 -3.66
C ASN A 352 -18.11 -9.07 -2.71
N ASN A 353 -16.90 -8.58 -2.35
CA ASN A 353 -16.69 -7.49 -1.40
C ASN A 353 -17.09 -7.80 0.05
N GLN A 354 -17.18 -9.10 0.41
CA GLN A 354 -17.42 -9.50 1.78
C GLN A 354 -16.08 -9.64 2.52
N ARG A 355 -16.06 -9.27 3.79
CA ARG A 355 -14.91 -9.56 4.66
C ARG A 355 -14.66 -11.07 4.69
N LYS A 356 -13.42 -11.49 4.51
CA LYS A 356 -13.04 -12.85 4.88
C LYS A 356 -13.04 -12.97 6.41
N PRO A 357 -13.34 -14.15 7.00
CA PRO A 357 -13.44 -14.31 8.47
C PRO A 357 -12.24 -13.80 9.24
N VAL A 358 -11.04 -13.90 8.69
CA VAL A 358 -9.78 -13.39 9.28
C VAL A 358 -9.82 -11.89 9.60
N VAL A 359 -10.64 -11.11 8.89
CA VAL A 359 -10.77 -9.67 9.16
C VAL A 359 -11.36 -9.40 10.53
N ASP A 360 -12.35 -10.21 10.93
CA ASP A 360 -12.97 -10.08 12.25
C ASP A 360 -11.99 -10.51 13.35
N GLU A 361 -11.16 -11.53 13.11
CA GLU A 361 -10.07 -11.93 14.00
C GLU A 361 -9.00 -10.83 14.14
N MET A 362 -8.63 -10.15 13.02
CA MET A 362 -7.74 -8.97 13.05
C MET A 362 -8.32 -7.84 13.89
N ILE A 363 -9.61 -7.55 13.74
CA ILE A 363 -10.32 -6.52 14.51
C ILE A 363 -10.31 -6.87 16.01
N GLU A 364 -10.60 -8.11 16.36
CA GLU A 364 -10.49 -8.56 17.75
C GLU A 364 -9.09 -8.44 18.32
N MET A 365 -8.08 -8.88 17.56
CA MET A 365 -6.67 -8.77 17.94
C MET A 365 -6.28 -7.31 18.18
N ALA A 366 -6.62 -6.40 17.26
CA ALA A 366 -6.32 -4.99 17.40
C ALA A 366 -7.04 -4.35 18.60
N ASN A 367 -8.29 -4.74 18.89
CA ASN A 367 -9.02 -4.23 20.06
C ASN A 367 -8.42 -4.69 21.40
N LYS A 368 -7.86 -5.89 21.45
CA LYS A 368 -7.21 -6.45 22.64
C LYS A 368 -5.79 -5.88 22.85
N TYR A 369 -5.17 -5.41 21.76
CA TYR A 369 -3.79 -4.91 21.79
C TYR A 369 -3.72 -3.52 22.45
N LYS A 370 -2.81 -3.37 23.44
CA LYS A 370 -2.50 -2.08 24.05
C LYS A 370 -1.40 -1.40 23.25
N SER A 371 -1.75 -0.26 22.62
CA SER A 371 -0.78 0.52 21.84
C SER A 371 0.38 1.01 22.70
N LYS A 372 1.55 1.14 22.06
CA LYS A 372 2.77 1.72 22.65
C LYS A 372 2.94 3.21 22.31
N LYS A 373 2.05 3.77 21.45
CA LYS A 373 2.00 5.21 21.14
C LYS A 373 1.37 6.02 22.26
#